data_e711077268202be444b8e8af73382e1e
#
_entry.id   e711077268202be444b8e8af73382e1e
#
_cell.length_a   1.000
_cell.length_b   1.000
_cell.length_c   1.000
_cell.angle_alpha   90.00
_cell.angle_beta   90.00
_cell.angle_gamma   90.00
#
_symmetry.space_group_name_H-M   'P 1'
#
loop_
_entity.id
_entity.type
_entity.pdbx_description
1 polymer ?
#
loop_
_entity_poly.entity_id
_entity_poly.type
_entity_poly.pdbx_seq_one_letter_code
_entity_poly.pdbx_strand_id
1 'polypeptide(L)'
;REPPGGVILDPKGDYGQKIRLLCEKYGRASDLVVIDPFDQRRSIRWNPLDSDDDELELASRFGAVLESLGMSGGENTFWIDAAQRVIRHSISLLRFTNPANEPPSFRDIQSLVSSFAAIADRTDQLDLSNPGVEPCLSFFGEWMDMAPNQRSGIQTHVTNMLDPFLMEPYATAFSGTSTIRIS
;
A
#
# COMPACT_ATOMS: atom_id res chain seq x y z
N ARG A 1 -31.17 14.33 4.32
CA ARG A 1 -30.27 13.93 3.21
C ARG A 1 -28.87 14.27 3.64
N GLU A 2 -27.99 13.28 3.69
CA GLU A 2 -26.58 13.53 3.88
C GLU A 2 -26.06 14.38 2.72
N PRO A 3 -25.22 15.40 3.00
CA PRO A 3 -24.64 16.21 1.95
C PRO A 3 -23.72 15.35 1.08
N PRO A 4 -23.69 15.53 -0.25
CA PRO A 4 -22.83 14.76 -1.12
C PRO A 4 -21.35 14.99 -0.76
N GLY A 5 -20.59 13.91 -0.66
CA GLY A 5 -19.13 13.92 -0.60
C GLY A 5 -18.52 13.83 -1.99
N GLY A 6 -17.20 13.95 -2.08
CA GLY A 6 -16.49 13.79 -3.32
C GLY A 6 -14.98 13.78 -3.13
N VAL A 7 -14.26 13.29 -4.12
CA VAL A 7 -12.80 13.32 -4.20
C VAL A 7 -12.38 14.30 -5.27
N ILE A 8 -11.41 15.14 -4.95
CA ILE A 8 -10.84 16.12 -5.88
C ILE A 8 -9.35 15.82 -6.00
N LEU A 9 -8.92 15.49 -7.20
CA LEU A 9 -7.52 15.37 -7.54
C LEU A 9 -7.02 16.70 -8.09
N ASP A 10 -6.00 17.28 -7.44
CA ASP A 10 -5.44 18.58 -7.80
C ASP A 10 -3.95 18.45 -8.20
N PRO A 11 -3.66 17.99 -9.43
CA PRO A 11 -2.29 17.76 -9.86
C PRO A 11 -1.46 19.04 -10.02
N LYS A 12 -2.10 20.23 -10.05
CA LYS A 12 -1.42 21.52 -10.18
C LYS A 12 -1.29 22.27 -8.87
N GLY A 13 -2.02 21.85 -7.82
CA GLY A 13 -2.02 22.50 -6.52
C GLY A 13 -2.71 23.87 -6.47
N ASP A 14 -3.53 24.22 -7.47
CA ASP A 14 -4.19 25.54 -7.55
C ASP A 14 -5.66 25.53 -7.10
N TYR A 15 -6.23 24.35 -6.90
CA TYR A 15 -7.62 24.16 -6.45
C TYR A 15 -7.75 24.11 -4.92
N GLY A 16 -6.75 23.64 -4.20
CA GLY A 16 -6.82 23.38 -2.76
C GLY A 16 -7.32 24.60 -1.96
N GLN A 17 -6.82 25.80 -2.26
CA GLN A 17 -7.26 27.03 -1.58
C GLN A 17 -8.72 27.40 -1.92
N LYS A 18 -9.12 27.22 -3.18
CA LYS A 18 -10.50 27.52 -3.62
C LYS A 18 -11.52 26.61 -2.95
N ILE A 19 -11.19 25.31 -2.87
CA ILE A 19 -12.04 24.32 -2.19
C ILE A 19 -12.16 24.64 -0.70
N ARG A 20 -11.07 25.00 -0.04
CA ARG A 20 -11.08 25.42 1.37
C ARG A 20 -12.03 26.60 1.60
N LEU A 21 -11.91 27.65 0.80
CA LEU A 21 -12.80 28.82 0.89
C LEU A 21 -14.27 28.45 0.63
N LEU A 22 -14.53 27.54 -0.29
CA LEU A 22 -15.90 27.06 -0.54
C LEU A 22 -16.43 26.27 0.68
N CYS A 23 -15.64 25.38 1.24
CA CYS A 23 -16.03 24.63 2.44
C CYS A 23 -16.31 25.57 3.62
N GLU A 24 -15.46 26.56 3.83
CA GLU A 24 -15.67 27.60 4.86
C GLU A 24 -16.96 28.38 4.63
N LYS A 25 -17.20 28.84 3.39
CA LYS A 25 -18.39 29.58 3.02
C LYS A 25 -19.69 28.81 3.29
N TYR A 26 -19.67 27.50 3.11
CA TYR A 26 -20.85 26.64 3.30
C TYR A 26 -20.86 25.93 4.66
N GLY A 27 -20.00 26.32 5.61
CA GLY A 27 -19.95 25.75 6.95
C GLY A 27 -19.49 24.29 6.98
N ARG A 28 -18.72 23.86 5.97
CA ARG A 28 -18.23 22.47 5.78
C ARG A 28 -16.70 22.36 5.91
N ALA A 29 -16.06 23.32 6.56
CA ALA A 29 -14.61 23.31 6.72
C ALA A 29 -14.09 22.05 7.45
N SER A 30 -14.88 21.52 8.40
CA SER A 30 -14.57 20.29 9.13
C SER A 30 -14.67 19.01 8.28
N ASP A 31 -15.37 19.09 7.15
CA ASP A 31 -15.56 17.93 6.25
C ASP A 31 -14.41 17.80 5.25
N LEU A 32 -13.58 18.86 5.14
CA LEU A 32 -12.49 18.90 4.20
C LEU A 32 -11.28 18.11 4.74
N VAL A 33 -10.97 17.05 4.05
CA VAL A 33 -9.76 16.24 4.26
C VAL A 33 -8.76 16.56 3.15
N VAL A 34 -7.53 16.86 3.51
CA VAL A 34 -6.46 17.20 2.56
C VAL A 34 -5.30 16.22 2.72
N ILE A 35 -4.93 15.57 1.63
CA ILE A 35 -3.70 14.78 1.52
C ILE A 35 -2.78 15.57 0.60
N ASP A 36 -1.78 16.22 1.17
CA ASP A 36 -0.79 17.02 0.45
C ASP A 36 0.62 16.62 0.90
N PRO A 37 1.31 15.76 0.14
CA PRO A 37 2.65 15.32 0.50
C PRO A 37 3.66 16.48 0.65
N PHE A 38 3.42 17.60 -0.01
CA PHE A 38 4.34 18.75 -0.01
C PHE A 38 4.07 19.77 1.11
N ASP A 39 2.88 19.74 1.71
CA ASP A 39 2.53 20.58 2.89
C ASP A 39 2.10 19.71 4.08
N GLN A 40 3.06 19.03 4.69
CA GLN A 40 2.82 18.12 5.82
C GLN A 40 2.18 18.78 7.05
N ARG A 41 2.21 20.12 7.17
CA ARG A 41 1.56 20.85 8.27
C ARG A 41 0.04 20.88 8.14
N ARG A 42 -0.46 20.74 6.91
CA ARG A 42 -1.88 20.82 6.57
C ARG A 42 -2.43 19.50 6.06
N SER A 43 -1.55 18.56 5.76
CA SER A 43 -1.88 17.24 5.29
C SER A 43 -2.22 16.31 6.45
N ILE A 44 -3.18 15.45 6.22
CA ILE A 44 -3.32 14.24 7.01
C ILE A 44 -2.36 13.17 6.48
N ARG A 45 -2.02 12.18 7.32
CA ARG A 45 -1.40 10.94 6.87
C ARG A 45 -2.47 9.93 6.48
N TRP A 46 -2.28 9.30 5.36
CA TRP A 46 -3.13 8.22 4.91
C TRP A 46 -2.29 7.07 4.35
N ASN A 47 -2.16 6.01 5.11
CA ASN A 47 -1.50 4.79 4.67
C ASN A 47 -2.54 3.87 4.04
N PRO A 48 -2.47 3.60 2.72
CA PRO A 48 -3.42 2.70 2.05
C PRO A 48 -3.41 1.26 2.60
N LEU A 49 -2.35 0.86 3.31
CA LEU A 49 -2.23 -0.46 3.93
C LEU A 49 -2.82 -0.50 5.36
N ASP A 50 -3.13 0.66 5.94
CA ASP A 50 -3.83 0.80 7.23
C ASP A 50 -5.34 0.73 6.98
N SER A 51 -5.83 -0.44 6.61
CA SER A 51 -7.22 -0.72 6.26
C SER A 51 -7.67 -2.03 6.90
N ASP A 52 -8.97 -2.13 7.18
CA ASP A 52 -9.62 -3.35 7.64
C ASP A 52 -9.96 -4.31 6.48
N ASP A 53 -9.71 -3.90 5.23
CA ASP A 53 -9.88 -4.74 4.04
C ASP A 53 -8.94 -5.94 4.09
N ASP A 54 -9.35 -7.05 3.47
CA ASP A 54 -8.50 -8.22 3.38
C ASP A 54 -7.29 -8.00 2.43
N GLU A 55 -6.31 -8.88 2.54
CA GLU A 55 -5.05 -8.77 1.79
C GLU A 55 -5.26 -8.95 0.28
N LEU A 56 -6.28 -9.70 -0.11
CA LEU A 56 -6.62 -9.93 -1.52
C LEU A 56 -7.20 -8.65 -2.12
N GLU A 57 -8.11 -7.99 -1.42
CA GLU A 57 -8.69 -6.74 -1.87
C GLU A 57 -7.64 -5.64 -1.97
N LEU A 58 -6.79 -5.49 -0.95
CA LEU A 58 -5.68 -4.53 -0.98
C LEU A 58 -4.74 -4.79 -2.16
N ALA A 59 -4.30 -6.05 -2.35
CA ALA A 59 -3.42 -6.40 -3.47
C ALA A 59 -4.09 -6.15 -4.84
N SER A 60 -5.38 -6.39 -4.96
CA SER A 60 -6.15 -6.13 -6.19
C SER A 60 -6.21 -4.64 -6.55
N ARG A 61 -6.31 -3.76 -5.54
CA ARG A 61 -6.23 -2.30 -5.76
C ARG A 61 -4.89 -1.89 -6.35
N PHE A 62 -3.79 -2.48 -5.88
CA PHE A 62 -2.47 -2.25 -6.47
C PHE A 62 -2.38 -2.74 -7.92
N GLY A 63 -2.96 -3.90 -8.23
CA GLY A 63 -3.05 -4.39 -9.60
C GLY A 63 -3.81 -3.43 -10.52
N ALA A 64 -4.97 -2.92 -10.08
CA ALA A 64 -5.74 -1.94 -10.83
C ALA A 64 -4.95 -0.66 -11.14
N VAL A 65 -4.09 -0.22 -10.19
CA VAL A 65 -3.17 0.91 -10.44
C VAL A 65 -2.17 0.57 -11.54
N LEU A 66 -1.55 -0.61 -11.50
CA LEU A 66 -0.61 -1.06 -12.56
C LEU A 66 -1.28 -1.12 -13.94
N GLU A 67 -2.49 -1.67 -14.00
CA GLU A 67 -3.27 -1.71 -15.24
C GLU A 67 -3.58 -0.31 -15.76
N SER A 68 -3.93 0.63 -14.88
CA SER A 68 -4.22 2.03 -15.25
C SER A 68 -2.99 2.77 -15.79
N LEU A 69 -1.78 2.34 -15.39
CA LEU A 69 -0.51 2.87 -15.89
C LEU A 69 -0.11 2.28 -17.25
N GLY A 70 -1.00 1.51 -17.90
CA GLY A 70 -0.77 0.94 -19.22
C GLY A 70 0.10 -0.31 -19.24
N MET A 71 0.31 -0.94 -18.07
CA MET A 71 1.03 -2.21 -17.97
C MET A 71 0.15 -3.42 -18.31
N SER A 72 -1.10 -3.19 -18.72
CA SER A 72 -2.06 -4.22 -19.12
C SER A 72 -1.83 -4.71 -20.55
N GLY A 73 -1.79 -6.03 -20.71
CA GLY A 73 -1.82 -6.73 -22.01
C GLY A 73 -0.72 -7.77 -22.23
N GLY A 74 -1.09 -8.92 -22.73
CA GLY A 74 -0.20 -9.99 -23.16
C GLY A 74 0.68 -10.56 -22.06
N GLU A 75 1.99 -10.59 -22.27
CA GLU A 75 2.98 -11.12 -21.31
C GLU A 75 3.00 -10.36 -19.98
N ASN A 76 2.48 -9.14 -19.92
CA ASN A 76 2.47 -8.32 -18.71
C ASN A 76 1.48 -8.82 -17.64
N THR A 77 0.41 -9.52 -18.03
CA THR A 77 -0.59 -10.06 -17.08
C THR A 77 0.05 -11.00 -16.06
N PHE A 78 0.94 -11.89 -16.52
CA PHE A 78 1.67 -12.79 -15.62
C PHE A 78 2.45 -12.03 -14.53
N TRP A 79 3.13 -10.95 -14.91
CA TRP A 79 3.94 -10.17 -13.97
C TRP A 79 3.09 -9.38 -12.99
N ILE A 80 1.93 -8.88 -13.44
CA ILE A 80 0.97 -8.18 -12.58
C ILE A 80 0.40 -9.15 -11.55
N ASP A 81 -0.07 -10.33 -11.98
CA ASP A 81 -0.63 -11.34 -11.08
C ASP A 81 0.42 -11.82 -10.06
N ALA A 82 1.66 -12.04 -10.52
CA ALA A 82 2.76 -12.42 -9.66
C ALA A 82 3.10 -11.31 -8.64
N ALA A 83 3.14 -10.05 -9.05
CA ALA A 83 3.36 -8.92 -8.16
C ALA A 83 2.23 -8.77 -7.12
N GLN A 84 0.98 -8.90 -7.53
CA GLN A 84 -0.17 -8.89 -6.61
C GLN A 84 -0.08 -10.01 -5.58
N ARG A 85 0.31 -11.22 -6.02
CA ARG A 85 0.49 -12.37 -5.12
C ARG A 85 1.56 -12.09 -4.07
N VAL A 86 2.71 -11.52 -4.48
CA VAL A 86 3.79 -11.13 -3.56
C VAL A 86 3.29 -10.09 -2.55
N ILE A 87 2.61 -9.04 -3.02
CA ILE A 87 2.09 -7.98 -2.15
C ILE A 87 1.10 -8.54 -1.15
N ARG A 88 0.15 -9.37 -1.59
CA ARG A 88 -0.84 -10.01 -0.72
C ARG A 88 -0.18 -10.76 0.43
N HIS A 89 0.76 -11.67 0.12
CA HIS A 89 1.43 -12.45 1.15
C HIS A 89 2.37 -11.60 2.02
N SER A 90 2.96 -10.53 1.48
CA SER A 90 3.73 -9.57 2.27
C SER A 90 2.85 -8.84 3.28
N ILE A 91 1.68 -8.36 2.87
CA ILE A 91 0.71 -7.71 3.78
C ILE A 91 0.29 -8.71 4.87
N SER A 92 -0.04 -9.95 4.50
CA SER A 92 -0.43 -11.01 5.43
C SER A 92 0.68 -11.26 6.47
N LEU A 93 1.92 -11.49 6.02
CA LEU A 93 3.06 -11.72 6.92
C LEU A 93 3.27 -10.54 7.88
N LEU A 94 3.22 -9.31 7.38
CA LEU A 94 3.38 -8.11 8.19
C LEU A 94 2.25 -7.94 9.21
N ARG A 95 1.01 -8.24 8.85
CA ARG A 95 -0.12 -8.20 9.78
C ARG A 95 0.00 -9.22 10.92
N PHE A 96 0.60 -10.39 10.65
CA PHE A 96 0.86 -11.39 11.69
C PHE A 96 2.04 -11.04 12.60
N THR A 97 2.99 -10.26 12.12
CA THR A 97 4.27 -10.04 12.82
C THR A 97 4.52 -8.60 13.27
N ASN A 98 3.76 -7.62 12.79
CA ASN A 98 3.87 -6.26 13.28
C ASN A 98 3.28 -6.14 14.71
N PRO A 99 3.82 -5.24 15.53
CA PRO A 99 3.20 -4.89 16.80
C PRO A 99 1.74 -4.45 16.62
N ALA A 100 0.92 -4.72 17.61
CA ALA A 100 -0.47 -4.25 17.62
C ALA A 100 -0.50 -2.72 17.42
N ASN A 101 -1.33 -2.24 16.49
CA ASN A 101 -1.46 -0.84 16.09
C ASN A 101 -0.33 -0.27 15.18
N GLU A 102 0.55 -1.12 14.66
CA GLU A 102 1.53 -0.72 13.66
C GLU A 102 1.14 -1.34 12.31
N PRO A 103 0.50 -0.56 11.41
CA PRO A 103 0.08 -1.08 10.11
C PRO A 103 1.28 -1.38 9.22
N PRO A 104 1.15 -2.30 8.25
CA PRO A 104 2.16 -2.54 7.24
C PRO A 104 2.55 -1.24 6.52
N SER A 105 3.80 -1.14 6.08
CA SER A 105 4.25 -0.03 5.25
C SER A 105 4.79 -0.53 3.90
N PHE A 106 4.84 0.35 2.92
CA PHE A 106 5.47 0.06 1.63
C PHE A 106 6.94 -0.30 1.76
N ARG A 107 7.63 0.28 2.75
CA ARG A 107 9.03 -0.02 3.05
C ARG A 107 9.20 -1.44 3.58
N ASP A 108 8.28 -1.91 4.41
CA ASP A 108 8.31 -3.28 4.92
C ASP A 108 8.10 -4.28 3.77
N ILE A 109 7.13 -4.03 2.89
CA ILE A 109 6.91 -4.86 1.69
C ILE A 109 8.17 -4.90 0.83
N GLN A 110 8.77 -3.74 0.55
CA GLN A 110 10.01 -3.66 -0.22
C GLN A 110 11.16 -4.46 0.44
N SER A 111 11.27 -4.40 1.77
CA SER A 111 12.26 -5.16 2.52
C SER A 111 12.09 -6.67 2.36
N LEU A 112 10.85 -7.16 2.49
CA LEU A 112 10.53 -8.58 2.31
C LEU A 112 10.84 -9.06 0.88
N VAL A 113 10.47 -8.27 -0.12
CA VAL A 113 10.68 -8.62 -1.53
C VAL A 113 12.16 -8.66 -1.88
N SER A 114 12.99 -7.83 -1.23
CA SER A 114 14.42 -7.66 -1.57
C SER A 114 15.37 -8.47 -0.72
N SER A 115 14.95 -9.03 0.42
CA SER A 115 15.85 -9.63 1.40
C SER A 115 15.31 -10.94 2.00
N PHE A 116 16.02 -12.03 1.76
CA PHE A 116 15.73 -13.31 2.41
C PHE A 116 15.90 -13.25 3.94
N ALA A 117 16.86 -12.46 4.42
CA ALA A 117 17.03 -12.26 5.85
C ALA A 117 15.80 -11.58 6.47
N ALA A 118 15.21 -10.60 5.78
CA ALA A 118 13.98 -9.96 6.25
C ALA A 118 12.78 -10.95 6.27
N ILE A 119 12.69 -11.84 5.28
CA ILE A 119 11.67 -12.90 5.28
C ILE A 119 11.88 -13.83 6.46
N ALA A 120 13.10 -14.35 6.65
CA ALA A 120 13.41 -15.27 7.73
C ALA A 120 13.10 -14.64 9.10
N ASP A 121 13.52 -13.40 9.32
CA ASP A 121 13.29 -12.65 10.56
C ASP A 121 11.80 -12.52 10.91
N ARG A 122 10.95 -12.30 9.89
CA ARG A 122 9.50 -12.21 10.06
C ARG A 122 8.83 -13.58 10.21
N THR A 123 9.25 -14.59 9.45
CA THR A 123 8.67 -15.93 9.55
C THR A 123 8.99 -16.60 10.89
N ASP A 124 10.16 -16.32 11.48
CA ASP A 124 10.53 -16.80 12.82
C ASP A 124 9.63 -16.24 13.94
N GLN A 125 8.92 -15.14 13.70
CA GLN A 125 8.01 -14.51 14.65
C GLN A 125 6.57 -15.05 14.55
N LEU A 126 6.26 -15.88 13.56
CA LEU A 126 4.90 -16.38 13.35
C LEU A 126 4.47 -17.36 14.45
N ASP A 127 3.25 -17.17 14.93
CA ASP A 127 2.58 -18.17 15.75
C ASP A 127 2.04 -19.33 14.90
N LEU A 128 2.81 -20.40 14.81
CA LEU A 128 2.46 -21.58 14.01
C LEU A 128 1.21 -22.34 14.51
N SER A 129 0.68 -22.00 15.68
CA SER A 129 -0.61 -22.53 16.15
C SER A 129 -1.81 -21.87 15.44
N ASN A 130 -1.60 -20.70 14.82
CA ASN A 130 -2.60 -20.03 14.02
C ASN A 130 -2.63 -20.58 12.59
N PRO A 131 -3.70 -21.28 12.17
CA PRO A 131 -3.76 -21.86 10.81
C PRO A 131 -3.78 -20.82 9.69
N GLY A 132 -4.09 -19.55 10.02
CA GLY A 132 -4.07 -18.46 9.05
C GLY A 132 -2.68 -18.08 8.54
N VAL A 133 -1.59 -18.50 9.22
CA VAL A 133 -0.22 -18.18 8.80
C VAL A 133 0.33 -19.12 7.73
N GLU A 134 -0.25 -20.31 7.60
CA GLU A 134 0.25 -21.36 6.69
C GLU A 134 0.34 -20.88 5.23
N PRO A 135 -0.67 -20.20 4.64
CA PRO A 135 -0.60 -19.76 3.26
C PRO A 135 0.54 -18.76 2.98
N CYS A 136 0.86 -17.86 3.89
CA CYS A 136 1.97 -16.93 3.70
C CYS A 136 3.32 -17.60 3.93
N LEU A 137 3.42 -18.52 4.90
CA LEU A 137 4.63 -19.31 5.16
C LEU A 137 4.99 -20.17 3.96
N SER A 138 4.00 -20.89 3.40
CA SER A 138 4.17 -21.72 2.19
C SER A 138 4.61 -20.86 1.00
N PHE A 139 3.97 -19.70 0.81
CA PHE A 139 4.34 -18.78 -0.27
C PHE A 139 5.78 -18.29 -0.16
N PHE A 140 6.25 -17.88 1.01
CA PHE A 140 7.62 -17.41 1.16
C PHE A 140 8.65 -18.53 1.08
N GLY A 141 8.31 -19.75 1.42
CA GLY A 141 9.11 -20.95 1.09
C GLY A 141 9.29 -21.08 -0.42
N GLU A 142 8.19 -21.10 -1.20
CA GLU A 142 8.24 -21.11 -2.67
C GLU A 142 9.02 -19.93 -3.26
N TRP A 143 8.85 -18.73 -2.68
CA TRP A 143 9.55 -17.52 -3.10
C TRP A 143 11.06 -17.62 -2.96
N MET A 144 11.55 -18.16 -1.85
CA MET A 144 12.97 -18.35 -1.62
C MET A 144 13.58 -19.40 -2.55
N ASP A 145 12.81 -20.44 -2.88
CA ASP A 145 13.24 -21.53 -3.79
C ASP A 145 13.08 -21.18 -5.27
N MET A 146 12.41 -20.07 -5.59
CA MET A 146 12.17 -19.65 -6.98
C MET A 146 13.48 -19.38 -7.73
N ALA A 147 13.51 -19.74 -9.02
CA ALA A 147 14.65 -19.45 -9.89
C ALA A 147 15.01 -17.95 -9.87
N PRO A 148 16.30 -17.57 -9.72
CA PRO A 148 16.72 -16.18 -9.54
C PRO A 148 16.22 -15.24 -10.62
N ASN A 149 16.22 -15.64 -11.89
CA ASN A 149 15.77 -14.81 -13.00
C ASN A 149 14.27 -14.49 -12.91
N GLN A 150 13.44 -15.50 -12.58
CA GLN A 150 12.00 -15.32 -12.43
C GLN A 150 11.71 -14.41 -11.24
N ARG A 151 12.33 -14.65 -10.09
CA ARG A 151 12.19 -13.83 -8.89
C ARG A 151 12.61 -12.39 -9.15
N SER A 152 13.75 -12.16 -9.81
CA SER A 152 14.24 -10.82 -10.15
C SER A 152 13.26 -10.06 -11.05
N GLY A 153 12.61 -10.73 -11.99
CA GLY A 153 11.56 -10.12 -12.82
C GLY A 153 10.40 -9.61 -11.96
N ILE A 154 9.86 -10.46 -11.09
CA ILE A 154 8.75 -10.09 -10.19
C ILE A 154 9.18 -8.99 -9.23
N GLN A 155 10.37 -9.08 -8.63
CA GLN A 155 10.94 -8.04 -7.76
C GLN A 155 10.96 -6.69 -8.45
N THR A 156 11.39 -6.64 -9.70
CA THR A 156 11.45 -5.39 -10.47
C THR A 156 10.07 -4.76 -10.60
N HIS A 157 9.04 -5.55 -10.91
CA HIS A 157 7.67 -5.04 -11.03
C HIS A 157 7.15 -4.51 -9.70
N VAL A 158 7.33 -5.25 -8.60
CA VAL A 158 6.94 -4.79 -7.26
C VAL A 158 7.70 -3.53 -6.87
N THR A 159 9.01 -3.50 -7.06
CA THR A 159 9.84 -2.34 -6.72
C THR A 159 9.41 -1.09 -7.47
N ASN A 160 9.23 -1.19 -8.79
CA ASN A 160 8.78 -0.05 -9.61
C ASN A 160 7.43 0.50 -9.16
N MET A 161 6.53 -0.36 -8.70
CA MET A 161 5.24 0.05 -8.19
C MET A 161 5.33 0.76 -6.84
N LEU A 162 6.23 0.29 -5.96
CA LEU A 162 6.39 0.85 -4.62
C LEU A 162 7.29 2.10 -4.58
N ASP A 163 8.18 2.25 -5.57
CA ASP A 163 9.22 3.29 -5.58
C ASP A 163 8.68 4.71 -5.31
N PRO A 164 7.56 5.18 -5.91
CA PRO A 164 7.01 6.50 -5.61
C PRO A 164 6.66 6.69 -4.12
N PHE A 165 6.24 5.62 -3.44
CA PHE A 165 5.85 5.66 -2.02
C PHE A 165 7.04 5.51 -1.06
N LEU A 166 8.23 5.20 -1.58
CA LEU A 166 9.47 5.11 -0.79
C LEU A 166 10.26 6.42 -0.78
N MET A 167 9.91 7.34 -1.67
CA MET A 167 10.59 8.62 -1.83
C MET A 167 9.86 9.74 -1.06
N GLU A 168 10.63 10.60 -0.38
CA GLU A 168 10.03 11.80 0.23
C GLU A 168 9.56 12.78 -0.86
N PRO A 169 8.46 13.49 -0.64
CA PRO A 169 7.63 13.56 0.59
C PRO A 169 6.52 12.49 0.70
N TYR A 170 6.35 11.64 -0.29
CA TYR A 170 5.28 10.64 -0.34
C TYR A 170 5.45 9.56 0.75
N ALA A 171 6.70 9.17 1.03
CA ALA A 171 6.99 8.17 2.08
C ALA A 171 6.39 8.58 3.43
N THR A 172 6.50 9.84 3.81
CA THR A 172 5.90 10.36 5.04
C THR A 172 4.37 10.46 4.95
N ALA A 173 3.81 10.88 3.81
CA ALA A 173 2.37 11.08 3.65
C ALA A 173 1.58 9.76 3.65
N PHE A 174 2.17 8.68 3.10
CA PHE A 174 1.53 7.40 2.88
C PHE A 174 2.07 6.26 3.76
N SER A 175 2.62 6.57 4.94
CA SER A 175 3.11 5.57 5.89
C SER A 175 2.59 5.79 7.31
N GLY A 176 2.83 4.79 8.18
CA GLY A 176 2.41 4.80 9.57
C GLY A 176 0.90 4.67 9.74
N THR A 177 0.40 5.05 10.92
CA THR A 177 -1.04 5.01 11.22
C THR A 177 -1.76 6.16 10.53
N SER A 178 -2.84 5.85 9.85
CA SER A 178 -3.70 6.83 9.17
C SER A 178 -4.44 7.71 10.17
N THR A 179 -4.53 8.99 9.86
CA THR A 179 -5.34 9.92 10.66
C THR A 179 -6.82 9.89 10.27
N ILE A 180 -7.14 9.29 9.12
CA ILE A 180 -8.51 9.00 8.68
C ILE A 180 -8.58 7.61 8.07
N ARG A 181 -9.76 7.02 8.09
CA ARG A 181 -10.09 5.83 7.30
C ARG A 181 -10.99 6.24 6.13
N ILE A 182 -10.63 5.82 4.94
CA ILE A 182 -11.44 5.97 3.73
C ILE A 182 -12.09 4.60 3.51
N SER A 183 -13.39 4.52 3.76
CA SER A 183 -14.22 3.32 3.55
C SER A 183 -15.03 3.45 2.27
#